data_dcc33669da8e868efeeeff3366432871
#
_entry.id   dcc33669da8e868efeeeff3366432871
#
_cell.length_a   1.000
_cell.length_b   1.000
_cell.length_c   1.000
_cell.angle_alpha   90.00
_cell.angle_beta   90.00
_cell.angle_gamma   90.00
#
_symmetry.space_group_name_H-M   'P 1'
#
loop_
_entity.id
_entity.type
_entity.pdbx_description
1 polymer ?
#
loop_
_entity_poly.entity_id
_entity_poly.type
_entity_poly.pdbx_seq_one_letter_code
_entity_poly.pdbx_strand_id
1 'polypeptide(L)'
;MRLFPLSSSPSSSETREQANGGSSRSLLYLNVYDLTPINNYLYWFGLGVFHSGVEVHGLEYGFGAHEYSTSGVFEVEPRSCPGFIFRRSVLLGTINMSRSEFRLFIEKLSRKYHGNTYHLIAKNCNHFTDEVCKQLTGKPIPGWVNRMARLVSGSFCNCLLPESIQVTAVRHLPNHPAYLMMMGQNLLHRLLLI
;
A
#
# COMPACT_ATOMS: atom_id res chain seq x y z
N MET A 1 3.01 -12.11 7.60
CA MET A 1 3.30 -11.32 6.38
C MET A 1 3.98 -12.23 5.39
N ARG A 2 3.41 -12.43 4.21
CA ARG A 2 4.00 -13.23 3.13
C ARG A 2 4.31 -12.32 1.95
N LEU A 3 5.54 -12.38 1.44
CA LEU A 3 5.94 -11.71 0.20
C LEU A 3 5.54 -12.60 -0.99
N PHE A 4 5.17 -12.00 -2.12
CA PHE A 4 4.89 -12.75 -3.34
C PHE A 4 6.20 -13.18 -4.00
N PRO A 5 6.55 -14.49 -4.06
CA PRO A 5 7.71 -14.95 -4.80
C PRO A 5 7.43 -14.89 -6.30
N LEU A 6 8.42 -14.48 -7.06
CA LEU A 6 8.45 -14.64 -8.50
C LEU A 6 8.69 -16.14 -8.80
N SER A 7 7.62 -16.82 -9.26
CA SER A 7 7.64 -18.15 -9.89
C SER A 7 8.36 -19.28 -9.13
N SER A 8 7.59 -20.16 -8.54
CA SER A 8 7.95 -21.57 -8.36
C SER A 8 6.75 -22.44 -8.74
N SER A 9 7.07 -23.53 -9.42
CA SER A 9 6.14 -24.51 -10.00
C SER A 9 5.18 -25.10 -8.97
N PRO A 10 3.97 -25.55 -9.36
CA PRO A 10 2.98 -26.06 -8.43
C PRO A 10 3.34 -27.46 -7.96
N SER A 11 3.49 -27.65 -6.65
CA SER A 11 3.39 -28.96 -6.03
C SER A 11 1.94 -29.23 -5.66
N SER A 12 1.42 -30.28 -6.22
CA SER A 12 0.07 -30.78 -6.08
C SER A 12 -0.25 -31.24 -4.67
N SER A 13 -1.19 -30.55 -4.02
CA SER A 13 -2.11 -31.12 -3.02
C SER A 13 -3.40 -30.28 -3.05
N GLU A 14 -4.26 -30.59 -4.03
CA GLU A 14 -5.59 -30.02 -4.15
C GLU A 14 -6.51 -30.68 -3.14
N THR A 15 -6.91 -29.92 -2.12
CA THR A 15 -8.21 -30.16 -1.48
C THR A 15 -9.27 -29.53 -2.38
N ARG A 16 -10.12 -30.38 -2.98
CA ARG A 16 -11.25 -30.00 -3.83
C ARG A 16 -12.20 -29.09 -3.05
N GLU A 17 -12.10 -27.79 -3.20
CA GLU A 17 -13.22 -26.88 -2.95
C GLU A 17 -14.09 -26.85 -4.22
N GLN A 18 -15.36 -27.21 -4.04
CA GLN A 18 -16.37 -27.31 -5.07
C GLN A 18 -16.48 -26.02 -5.86
N ALA A 19 -16.27 -26.14 -7.18
CA ALA A 19 -16.58 -25.11 -8.15
C ALA A 19 -18.11 -24.90 -8.20
N ASN A 20 -18.59 -23.92 -7.44
CA ASN A 20 -19.94 -23.40 -7.65
C ASN A 20 -19.79 -22.18 -8.56
N GLY A 21 -20.13 -22.32 -9.82
CA GLY A 21 -20.01 -21.34 -10.90
C GLY A 21 -21.02 -20.19 -10.79
N GLY A 22 -21.07 -19.52 -9.66
CA GLY A 22 -21.76 -18.26 -9.47
C GLY A 22 -20.73 -17.12 -9.48
N SER A 23 -20.89 -16.12 -10.33
CA SER A 23 -20.14 -14.87 -10.29
C SER A 23 -20.22 -14.27 -8.87
N SER A 24 -19.24 -14.60 -8.05
CA SER A 24 -19.18 -14.20 -6.65
C SER A 24 -18.79 -12.72 -6.56
N ARG A 25 -19.79 -11.87 -6.41
CA ARG A 25 -19.54 -10.45 -6.09
C ARG A 25 -18.82 -10.35 -4.75
N SER A 26 -17.64 -9.76 -4.77
CA SER A 26 -16.86 -9.50 -3.57
C SER A 26 -16.70 -8.00 -3.34
N LEU A 27 -16.72 -7.61 -2.07
CA LEU A 27 -16.52 -6.22 -1.68
C LEU A 27 -15.02 -5.92 -1.69
N LEU A 28 -14.67 -4.76 -2.22
CA LEU A 28 -13.32 -4.20 -2.22
C LEU A 28 -13.25 -3.07 -1.21
N TYR A 29 -12.41 -3.21 -0.21
CA TYR A 29 -12.17 -2.17 0.80
C TYR A 29 -10.76 -1.62 0.70
N LEU A 30 -10.61 -0.35 1.08
CA LEU A 30 -9.34 0.29 1.39
C LEU A 30 -9.20 0.37 2.90
N ASN A 31 -8.23 -0.34 3.46
CA ASN A 31 -7.85 -0.20 4.86
C ASN A 31 -6.77 0.89 4.97
N VAL A 32 -7.04 1.86 5.82
CA VAL A 32 -6.17 3.02 6.03
C VAL A 32 -5.61 2.99 7.44
N TYR A 33 -4.32 3.25 7.55
CA TYR A 33 -3.56 3.22 8.79
C TYR A 33 -2.85 4.53 9.01
N ASP A 34 -2.76 4.95 10.27
CA ASP A 34 -1.94 6.07 10.67
C ASP A 34 -0.46 5.66 10.73
N LEU A 35 0.39 6.43 10.03
CA LEU A 35 1.83 6.28 10.11
C LEU A 35 2.41 6.96 11.36
N THR A 36 1.64 7.84 12.00
CA THR A 36 2.07 8.59 13.17
C THR A 36 0.87 8.94 14.05
N PRO A 37 1.02 8.91 15.39
CA PRO A 37 -0.05 9.32 16.31
C PRO A 37 -0.50 10.78 16.13
N ILE A 38 0.38 11.64 15.62
CA ILE A 38 0.07 13.05 15.36
C ILE A 38 -0.96 13.24 14.23
N ASN A 39 -1.25 12.19 13.47
CA ASN A 39 -2.30 12.21 12.43
C ASN A 39 -3.68 12.57 12.97
N ASN A 40 -3.94 12.37 14.27
CA ASN A 40 -5.20 12.80 14.88
C ASN A 40 -5.40 14.32 14.78
N TYR A 41 -4.33 15.10 14.79
CA TYR A 41 -4.37 16.54 14.60
C TYR A 41 -4.21 16.92 13.13
N LEU A 42 -3.25 16.34 12.44
CA LEU A 42 -2.93 16.65 11.03
C LEU A 42 -4.06 16.32 10.07
N TYR A 43 -4.87 15.32 10.40
CA TYR A 43 -6.03 14.91 9.59
C TYR A 43 -7.00 16.07 9.38
N TRP A 44 -7.29 16.84 10.42
CA TRP A 44 -8.20 18.00 10.35
C TRP A 44 -7.69 19.11 9.42
N PHE A 45 -6.37 19.25 9.30
CA PHE A 45 -5.73 20.17 8.37
C PHE A 45 -5.49 19.55 6.98
N GLY A 46 -5.89 18.31 6.79
CA GLY A 46 -5.67 17.59 5.53
C GLY A 46 -4.20 17.18 5.29
N LEU A 47 -3.36 17.20 6.32
CA LEU A 47 -1.92 16.93 6.26
C LEU A 47 -1.53 15.54 6.79
N GLY A 48 -2.51 14.65 7.01
CA GLY A 48 -2.25 13.30 7.50
C GLY A 48 -1.39 12.47 6.55
N VAL A 49 -0.51 11.65 7.12
CA VAL A 49 0.34 10.69 6.40
C VAL A 49 -0.15 9.28 6.70
N PHE A 50 -0.58 8.57 5.67
CA PHE A 50 -1.27 7.28 5.81
C PHE A 50 -0.57 6.17 5.02
N HIS A 51 -0.61 4.96 5.59
CA HIS A 51 -0.41 3.73 4.86
C HIS A 51 -1.78 3.19 4.41
N SER A 52 -1.83 2.46 3.31
CA SER A 52 -3.06 1.78 2.89
C SER A 52 -2.80 0.41 2.29
N GLY A 53 -3.78 -0.49 2.51
CA GLY A 53 -3.89 -1.79 1.88
C GLY A 53 -5.27 -1.98 1.25
N VAL A 54 -5.39 -2.87 0.27
CA VAL A 54 -6.67 -3.27 -0.32
C VAL A 54 -7.10 -4.61 0.23
N GLU A 55 -8.33 -4.68 0.75
CA GLU A 55 -8.92 -5.89 1.33
C GLU A 55 -9.94 -6.48 0.37
N VAL A 56 -9.76 -7.77 0.03
CA VAL A 56 -10.67 -8.60 -0.78
C VAL A 56 -10.56 -10.04 -0.33
N HIS A 57 -11.67 -10.78 -0.34
CA HIS A 57 -11.72 -12.21 -0.01
C HIS A 57 -11.08 -12.58 1.34
N GLY A 58 -11.14 -11.68 2.32
CA GLY A 58 -10.57 -11.91 3.66
C GLY A 58 -9.03 -11.81 3.72
N LEU A 59 -8.40 -11.21 2.74
CA LEU A 59 -6.97 -10.89 2.72
C LEU A 59 -6.76 -9.43 2.39
N GLU A 60 -5.70 -8.85 2.93
CA GLU A 60 -5.29 -7.48 2.65
C GLU A 60 -3.94 -7.46 1.95
N TYR A 61 -3.83 -6.66 0.89
CA TYR A 61 -2.64 -6.51 0.07
C TYR A 61 -2.12 -5.09 0.15
N GLY A 62 -0.83 -4.97 0.49
CA GLY A 62 -0.12 -3.70 0.60
C GLY A 62 1.17 -3.70 -0.18
N PHE A 63 1.81 -2.53 -0.29
CA PHE A 63 3.12 -2.36 -0.89
C PHE A 63 4.06 -1.71 0.12
N GLY A 64 5.23 -2.31 0.32
CA GLY A 64 6.26 -1.87 1.25
C GLY A 64 7.65 -1.85 0.62
N ALA A 65 8.57 -1.15 1.29
CA ALA A 65 9.97 -1.06 0.91
C ALA A 65 10.79 -2.24 1.43
N HIS A 66 11.74 -2.71 0.64
CA HIS A 66 12.85 -3.58 1.04
C HIS A 66 14.00 -3.47 0.04
N GLU A 67 15.18 -4.00 0.39
CA GLU A 67 16.42 -3.80 -0.37
C GLU A 67 16.49 -4.60 -1.68
N TYR A 68 15.67 -5.65 -1.80
CA TYR A 68 15.75 -6.58 -2.93
C TYR A 68 14.97 -6.07 -4.14
N SER A 69 15.41 -6.43 -5.34
CA SER A 69 14.71 -6.17 -6.61
C SER A 69 13.53 -7.13 -6.87
N THR A 70 13.00 -7.74 -5.80
CA THR A 70 11.80 -8.56 -5.83
C THR A 70 10.56 -7.71 -5.51
N SER A 71 9.36 -8.28 -5.67
CA SER A 71 8.13 -7.59 -5.34
C SER A 71 8.08 -7.17 -3.87
N GLY A 72 7.76 -5.90 -3.62
CA GLY A 72 7.44 -5.38 -2.30
C GLY A 72 5.96 -5.47 -1.95
N VAL A 73 5.14 -6.09 -2.82
CA VAL A 73 3.74 -6.35 -2.50
C VAL A 73 3.65 -7.52 -1.53
N PHE A 74 2.89 -7.34 -0.48
CA PHE A 74 2.72 -8.34 0.58
C PHE A 74 1.24 -8.56 0.91
N GLU A 75 0.95 -9.69 1.53
CA GLU A 75 -0.39 -10.03 2.01
C GLU A 75 -0.37 -10.17 3.54
N VAL A 76 -1.44 -9.69 4.19
CA VAL A 76 -1.66 -9.79 5.64
C VAL A 76 -3.13 -10.07 5.93
N GLU A 77 -3.44 -10.43 7.19
CA GLU A 77 -4.82 -10.42 7.66
C GLU A 77 -5.39 -9.00 7.61
N PRO A 78 -6.68 -8.83 7.26
CA PRO A 78 -7.32 -7.53 7.20
C PRO A 78 -7.17 -6.74 8.51
N ARG A 79 -6.88 -5.45 8.38
CA ARG A 79 -6.75 -4.50 9.51
C ARG A 79 -5.63 -4.84 10.50
N SER A 80 -4.66 -5.66 10.06
CA SER A 80 -3.58 -6.18 10.90
C SER A 80 -2.19 -5.89 10.33
N CYS A 81 -2.06 -4.78 9.55
CA CYS A 81 -0.75 -4.41 8.99
C CYS A 81 0.24 -4.08 10.12
N PRO A 82 1.34 -4.87 10.27
CA PRO A 82 2.24 -4.73 11.39
C PRO A 82 2.94 -3.36 11.41
N GLY A 83 3.04 -2.77 12.59
CA GLY A 83 3.74 -1.50 12.80
C GLY A 83 2.91 -0.25 12.51
N PHE A 84 1.65 -0.40 12.09
CA PHE A 84 0.75 0.71 11.81
C PHE A 84 -0.51 0.65 12.67
N ILE A 85 -1.11 1.81 12.94
CA ILE A 85 -2.34 1.90 13.72
C ILE A 85 -3.52 1.93 12.73
N PHE A 86 -4.38 0.91 12.79
CA PHE A 86 -5.59 0.87 11.97
C PHE A 86 -6.49 2.08 12.28
N ARG A 87 -6.86 2.81 11.22
CA ARG A 87 -7.72 3.97 11.31
C ARG A 87 -9.15 3.67 10.90
N ARG A 88 -9.34 3.18 9.67
CA ARG A 88 -10.66 2.81 9.14
C ARG A 88 -10.58 2.05 7.82
N SER A 89 -11.67 1.35 7.50
CA SER A 89 -11.93 0.80 6.16
C SER A 89 -12.85 1.73 5.37
N VAL A 90 -12.60 1.84 4.07
CA VAL A 90 -13.43 2.58 3.12
C VAL A 90 -13.87 1.63 2.02
N LEU A 91 -15.18 1.46 1.82
CA LEU A 91 -15.70 0.67 0.71
C LEU A 91 -15.39 1.38 -0.62
N LEU A 92 -14.64 0.72 -1.48
CA LEU A 92 -14.27 1.23 -2.82
C LEU A 92 -15.26 0.79 -3.89
N GLY A 93 -15.88 -0.39 -3.72
CA GLY A 93 -16.82 -0.95 -4.66
C GLY A 93 -16.97 -2.46 -4.56
N THR A 94 -17.47 -3.05 -5.64
CA THR A 94 -17.61 -4.50 -5.79
C THR A 94 -16.82 -4.99 -7.00
N ILE A 95 -16.28 -6.19 -6.90
CA ILE A 95 -15.59 -6.86 -8.00
C ILE A 95 -16.25 -8.19 -8.29
N ASN A 96 -16.19 -8.61 -9.56
CA ASN A 96 -16.70 -9.89 -10.03
C ASN A 96 -15.50 -10.80 -10.38
N MET A 97 -14.65 -11.04 -9.40
CA MET A 97 -13.48 -11.91 -9.51
C MET A 97 -13.50 -12.93 -8.38
N SER A 98 -13.18 -14.16 -8.69
CA SER A 98 -12.89 -15.19 -7.70
C SER A 98 -11.59 -14.86 -6.95
N ARG A 99 -11.36 -15.54 -5.83
CA ARG A 99 -10.12 -15.37 -5.05
C ARG A 99 -8.87 -15.67 -5.88
N SER A 100 -8.92 -16.69 -6.73
CA SER A 100 -7.80 -17.08 -7.62
C SER A 100 -7.54 -16.04 -8.69
N GLU A 101 -8.57 -15.51 -9.34
CA GLU A 101 -8.44 -14.46 -10.37
C GLU A 101 -7.88 -13.17 -9.77
N PHE A 102 -8.37 -12.78 -8.59
CA PHE A 102 -7.84 -11.60 -7.88
C PHE A 102 -6.37 -11.79 -7.49
N ARG A 103 -5.99 -12.98 -7.03
CA ARG A 103 -4.59 -13.28 -6.70
C ARG A 103 -3.68 -13.17 -7.93
N LEU A 104 -4.09 -13.72 -9.08
CA LEU A 104 -3.36 -13.58 -10.35
C LEU A 104 -3.26 -12.13 -10.81
N PHE A 105 -4.32 -11.34 -10.62
CA PHE A 105 -4.31 -9.92 -10.89
C PHE A 105 -3.27 -9.18 -10.03
N ILE A 106 -3.26 -9.43 -8.71
CA ILE A 106 -2.27 -8.84 -7.80
C ILE A 106 -0.84 -9.31 -8.15
N GLU A 107 -0.65 -10.58 -8.47
CA GLU A 107 0.66 -11.10 -8.88
C GLU A 107 1.17 -10.41 -10.15
N LYS A 108 0.32 -10.22 -11.15
CA LYS A 108 0.68 -9.46 -12.37
C LYS A 108 1.04 -8.02 -12.05
N LEU A 109 0.28 -7.36 -11.19
CA LEU A 109 0.53 -5.96 -10.80
C LEU A 109 1.81 -5.84 -9.97
N SER A 110 2.09 -6.82 -9.10
CA SER A 110 3.25 -6.83 -8.20
C SER A 110 4.60 -6.75 -8.94
N ARG A 111 4.64 -7.19 -10.21
CA ARG A 111 5.83 -7.09 -11.08
C ARG A 111 6.26 -5.65 -11.35
N LYS A 112 5.38 -4.69 -11.17
CA LYS A 112 5.69 -3.26 -11.29
C LYS A 112 6.15 -2.65 -9.96
N TYR A 113 5.88 -3.33 -8.83
CA TYR A 113 6.05 -2.80 -7.48
C TYR A 113 7.16 -3.54 -6.74
N HIS A 114 8.42 -3.34 -7.17
CA HIS A 114 9.59 -3.90 -6.49
C HIS A 114 9.88 -3.11 -5.21
N GLY A 115 10.28 -3.80 -4.15
CA GLY A 115 10.53 -3.18 -2.85
C GLY A 115 11.61 -2.10 -2.88
N ASN A 116 12.69 -2.32 -3.66
CA ASN A 116 13.77 -1.36 -3.83
C ASN A 116 13.40 -0.14 -4.70
N THR A 117 12.22 -0.14 -5.35
CA THR A 117 11.69 1.01 -6.09
C THR A 117 10.69 1.83 -5.30
N TYR A 118 10.48 1.49 -4.01
CA TYR A 118 9.59 2.24 -3.14
C TYR A 118 10.11 3.66 -2.93
N HIS A 119 9.23 4.64 -3.14
CA HIS A 119 9.57 6.05 -2.95
C HIS A 119 8.39 6.76 -2.29
N LEU A 120 8.61 7.38 -1.14
CA LEU A 120 7.56 7.96 -0.29
C LEU A 120 6.61 8.91 -1.03
N ILE A 121 7.12 9.65 -2.02
CA ILE A 121 6.33 10.64 -2.76
C ILE A 121 5.89 10.09 -4.11
N ALA A 122 6.79 9.47 -4.88
CA ALA A 122 6.54 9.12 -6.27
C ALA A 122 5.96 7.72 -6.47
N LYS A 123 6.24 6.76 -5.55
CA LYS A 123 5.81 5.35 -5.69
C LYS A 123 5.67 4.67 -4.33
N ASN A 124 4.62 4.96 -3.61
CA ASN A 124 4.36 4.46 -2.26
C ASN A 124 3.17 3.48 -2.22
N CYS A 125 2.82 3.01 -1.01
CA CYS A 125 1.69 2.12 -0.76
C CYS A 125 0.36 2.67 -1.31
N ASN A 126 0.13 3.97 -1.20
CA ASN A 126 -1.11 4.60 -1.67
C ASN A 126 -1.19 4.67 -3.22
N HIS A 127 -0.05 4.73 -3.93
CA HIS A 127 -0.04 4.60 -5.38
C HIS A 127 -0.39 3.19 -5.84
N PHE A 128 0.08 2.17 -5.11
CA PHE A 128 -0.28 0.78 -5.38
C PHE A 128 -1.79 0.56 -5.20
N THR A 129 -2.35 0.97 -4.06
CA THR A 129 -3.78 0.80 -3.78
C THR A 129 -4.67 1.63 -4.72
N ASP A 130 -4.20 2.81 -5.15
CA ASP A 130 -4.88 3.65 -6.15
C ASP A 130 -4.91 2.96 -7.54
N GLU A 131 -3.80 2.34 -7.95
CA GLU A 131 -3.74 1.57 -9.20
C GLU A 131 -4.67 0.36 -9.16
N VAL A 132 -4.68 -0.42 -8.06
CA VAL A 132 -5.62 -1.54 -7.85
C VAL A 132 -7.06 -1.05 -7.95
N CYS A 133 -7.40 0.01 -7.23
CA CYS A 133 -8.74 0.57 -7.20
C CYS A 133 -9.20 1.02 -8.60
N LYS A 134 -8.36 1.77 -9.31
CA LYS A 134 -8.67 2.25 -10.67
C LYS A 134 -8.88 1.12 -11.67
N GLN A 135 -8.03 0.08 -11.63
CA GLN A 135 -8.15 -1.03 -12.56
C GLN A 135 -9.40 -1.89 -12.30
N LEU A 136 -9.84 -2.00 -11.05
CA LEU A 136 -10.98 -2.84 -10.68
C LEU A 136 -12.32 -2.11 -10.68
N THR A 137 -12.33 -0.82 -10.34
CA THR A 137 -13.58 -0.04 -10.16
C THR A 137 -13.71 1.15 -11.10
N GLY A 138 -12.66 1.48 -11.86
CA GLY A 138 -12.61 2.69 -12.68
C GLY A 138 -12.45 4.00 -11.89
N LYS A 139 -12.36 3.94 -10.56
CA LYS A 139 -12.31 5.12 -9.68
C LYS A 139 -11.02 5.14 -8.87
N PRO A 140 -10.48 6.34 -8.53
CA PRO A 140 -9.33 6.46 -7.65
C PRO A 140 -9.72 6.20 -6.18
N ILE A 141 -8.71 5.97 -5.33
CA ILE A 141 -8.89 6.01 -3.87
C ILE A 141 -9.26 7.42 -3.39
N PRO A 142 -9.87 7.57 -2.19
CA PRO A 142 -10.21 8.88 -1.65
C PRO A 142 -8.99 9.82 -1.62
N GLY A 143 -9.20 11.04 -2.12
CA GLY A 143 -8.12 12.01 -2.34
C GLY A 143 -7.32 12.41 -1.11
N TRP A 144 -7.91 12.29 0.08
CA TRP A 144 -7.24 12.62 1.35
C TRP A 144 -6.16 11.61 1.75
N VAL A 145 -6.22 10.36 1.27
CA VAL A 145 -5.29 9.27 1.65
C VAL A 145 -3.87 9.58 1.18
N ASN A 146 -3.70 10.09 -0.04
CA ASN A 146 -2.37 10.40 -0.61
C ASN A 146 -2.18 11.90 -0.87
N ARG A 147 -2.85 12.75 -0.10
CA ARG A 147 -2.83 14.21 -0.33
C ARG A 147 -1.43 14.79 -0.22
N MET A 148 -0.65 14.39 0.79
CA MET A 148 0.71 14.88 1.00
C MET A 148 1.61 14.60 -0.20
N ALA A 149 1.63 13.37 -0.70
CA ALA A 149 2.44 13.05 -1.89
C ALA A 149 1.99 13.87 -3.12
N ARG A 150 0.68 14.11 -3.29
CA ARG A 150 0.17 14.94 -4.39
C ARG A 150 0.54 16.41 -4.25
N LEU A 151 0.48 16.99 -3.04
CA LEU A 151 0.88 18.36 -2.80
C LEU A 151 2.36 18.56 -3.10
N VAL A 152 3.20 17.64 -2.63
CA VAL A 152 4.65 17.71 -2.86
C VAL A 152 4.99 17.50 -4.34
N SER A 153 4.34 16.54 -5.03
CA SER A 153 4.55 16.32 -6.47
C SER A 153 4.02 17.46 -7.34
N GLY A 154 2.96 18.14 -6.91
CA GLY A 154 2.34 19.27 -7.63
C GLY A 154 3.01 20.62 -7.36
N SER A 155 3.82 20.73 -6.33
CA SER A 155 4.61 21.93 -6.08
C SER A 155 5.76 21.97 -7.08
N PHE A 156 5.82 23.00 -7.92
CA PHE A 156 6.81 23.18 -8.98
C PHE A 156 8.26 23.34 -8.47
N CYS A 157 8.51 23.17 -7.20
CA CYS A 157 9.83 23.27 -6.57
C CYS A 157 10.29 21.92 -6.01
N ASN A 158 10.76 21.02 -6.89
CA ASN A 158 11.62 19.91 -6.45
C ASN A 158 12.90 20.41 -5.72
N CYS A 159 13.24 21.68 -5.87
CA CYS A 159 14.39 22.33 -5.21
C CYS A 159 14.18 22.62 -3.72
N LEU A 160 12.94 22.59 -3.21
CA LEU A 160 12.65 22.80 -1.78
C LEU A 160 12.59 21.49 -0.98
N LEU A 161 12.67 20.35 -1.64
CA LEU A 161 12.72 19.07 -0.94
C LEU A 161 14.13 18.76 -0.51
N PRO A 162 14.40 18.50 0.78
CA PRO A 162 15.70 18.02 1.24
C PRO A 162 16.11 16.77 0.47
N GLU A 163 17.38 16.64 0.11
CA GLU A 163 17.92 15.47 -0.61
C GLU A 163 17.57 14.14 0.06
N SER A 164 17.42 14.14 1.40
CA SER A 164 17.01 12.98 2.19
C SER A 164 15.60 12.46 1.87
N ILE A 165 14.74 13.27 1.24
CA ILE A 165 13.38 12.88 0.79
C ILE A 165 13.40 12.47 -0.67
N GLN A 166 14.37 12.94 -1.46
CA GLN A 166 14.55 12.59 -2.86
C GLN A 166 15.23 11.23 -3.06
N VAL A 167 15.94 10.75 -2.04
CA VAL A 167 16.62 9.45 -2.09
C VAL A 167 15.59 8.35 -1.87
N THR A 168 15.63 7.34 -2.75
CA THR A 168 14.89 6.08 -2.59
C THR A 168 15.07 5.58 -1.15
N ALA A 169 13.97 5.38 -0.42
CA ALA A 169 13.93 5.09 1.02
C ALA A 169 14.72 3.85 1.49
N VAL A 170 15.47 3.22 0.59
CA VAL A 170 15.95 1.84 0.69
C VAL A 170 17.39 1.70 1.19
N ARG A 171 18.15 2.79 1.35
CA ARG A 171 19.59 2.61 1.63
C ARG A 171 19.95 1.96 2.97
N HIS A 172 19.07 1.90 3.97
CA HIS A 172 19.33 1.24 5.27
C HIS A 172 18.05 0.91 6.04
N LEU A 173 17.16 0.08 5.49
CA LEU A 173 16.01 -0.42 6.26
C LEU A 173 16.35 -1.79 6.84
N PRO A 174 16.47 -1.96 8.16
CA PRO A 174 16.30 -3.27 8.76
C PRO A 174 14.86 -3.75 8.49
N ASN A 175 14.70 -5.06 8.30
CA ASN A 175 13.43 -5.73 7.95
C ASN A 175 12.27 -5.54 8.98
N HIS A 176 12.13 -4.38 9.59
CA HIS A 176 11.17 -4.13 10.66
C HIS A 176 10.20 -3.00 10.30
N PRO A 177 8.87 -3.24 10.38
CA PRO A 177 7.83 -2.22 10.13
C PRO A 177 7.97 -0.95 10.99
N ALA A 178 8.56 -1.07 12.18
CA ALA A 178 8.84 0.06 13.09
C ALA A 178 9.78 1.12 12.47
N TYR A 179 10.59 0.76 11.48
CA TYR A 179 11.51 1.71 10.84
C TYR A 179 10.79 2.65 9.87
N LEU A 180 9.73 2.18 9.22
CA LEU A 180 8.83 3.05 8.44
C LEU A 180 8.12 4.07 9.34
N MET A 181 7.82 3.70 10.59
CA MET A 181 7.30 4.63 11.61
C MET A 181 8.30 5.75 11.95
N MET A 182 9.57 5.40 12.16
CA MET A 182 10.61 6.40 12.46
C MET A 182 10.87 7.36 11.29
N MET A 183 10.82 6.86 10.04
CA MET A 183 10.95 7.73 8.87
C MET A 183 9.76 8.66 8.70
N GLY A 184 8.53 8.19 8.97
CA GLY A 184 7.34 9.04 8.98
C GLY A 184 7.43 10.17 10.00
N GLN A 185 7.92 9.89 11.19
CA GLN A 185 8.11 10.89 12.25
C GLN A 185 9.21 11.91 11.90
N ASN A 186 10.34 11.44 11.34
CA ASN A 186 11.42 12.34 10.92
C ASN A 186 11.04 13.19 9.71
N LEU A 187 10.26 12.64 8.77
CA LEU A 187 9.74 13.38 7.62
C LEU A 187 8.81 14.50 8.09
N LEU A 188 7.91 14.19 8.99
CA LEU A 188 6.95 15.15 9.53
C LEU A 188 7.63 16.26 10.33
N HIS A 189 8.60 15.91 11.19
CA HIS A 189 9.37 16.87 11.96
C HIS A 189 10.15 17.82 11.04
N ARG A 190 10.64 17.35 9.90
CA ARG A 190 11.33 18.18 8.91
C ARG A 190 10.40 19.03 8.06
N LEU A 191 9.18 18.56 7.76
CA LEU A 191 8.17 19.34 7.02
C LEU A 191 7.52 20.43 7.88
N LEU A 192 7.53 20.29 9.22
CA LEU A 192 7.02 21.30 10.16
C LEU A 192 8.06 22.37 10.51
N LEU A 193 9.34 22.19 10.11
CA LEU A 193 10.42 23.15 10.34
C LEU A 193 10.72 24.03 9.11
N ILE A 194 9.91 23.89 8.04
CA ILE A 194 9.89 24.75 6.85
C ILE A 194 8.63 25.62 6.91
#